data_a8ae2c6918433c8ac5f4037f86f038aa
#
_entry.id   a8ae2c6918433c8ac5f4037f86f038aa
#
_cell.length_a   1.000
_cell.length_b   1.000
_cell.length_c   1.000
_cell.angle_alpha   90.00
_cell.angle_beta   90.00
_cell.angle_gamma   90.00
#
_symmetry.space_group_name_H-M   'P 1'
#
loop_
_entity.id
_entity.type
_entity.pdbx_description
1 polymer ?
#
loop_
_entity_poly.entity_id
_entity_poly.type
_entity_poly.pdbx_seq_one_letter_code
_entity_poly.pdbx_strand_id
1 'polypeptide(L)'
;MKIAQIAPLYESVPPKYYGGTERVVSWLTEELVRQGHDVTLFASGDSETSAKLVPGSPRSLRLDKGCIDQLAHHILMLENFYQRAGDFDVAHFHVDYLHYPLTRRQLTSHVTTLHGRLDIPDLQPLYREFSDMPVVSISNAQREPLPDANWQGTVYHGLPRDLFSFHPEPGSYFAFLGRISPEKRVDRAIEIARRVGIPLKIAAKIDAIDQQYFKAVVEPLLPEPFVEYIGEVGGREKEKFLGNAFALLFPIDWPEPFGLVMIEAMACGTPIIAYRRGSVPEVMEEDETGFMVTNLREAVAAAKKISGLSRRRCRDVFEERFTAERMVKDYLRIYDGMAQANTAAAGG
;
A
#
# COMPACT_ATOMS: atom_id res chain seq x y z
N MET A 1 -21.50 -9.57 9.28
CA MET A 1 -20.49 -10.64 9.44
C MET A 1 -19.61 -10.33 10.63
N LYS A 2 -19.09 -11.36 11.31
CA LYS A 2 -18.04 -11.28 12.31
C LYS A 2 -16.69 -11.50 11.61
N ILE A 3 -15.86 -10.47 11.54
CA ILE A 3 -14.63 -10.46 10.73
C ILE A 3 -13.42 -10.27 11.65
N ALA A 4 -12.43 -11.18 11.54
CA ALA A 4 -11.12 -10.96 12.13
C ALA A 4 -10.19 -10.32 11.10
N GLN A 5 -9.57 -9.19 11.43
CA GLN A 5 -8.48 -8.55 10.67
C GLN A 5 -7.17 -8.79 11.40
N ILE A 6 -6.21 -9.48 10.78
CA ILE A 6 -4.93 -9.84 11.40
C ILE A 6 -3.81 -9.03 10.73
N ALA A 7 -3.39 -7.96 11.38
CA ALA A 7 -2.37 -7.03 10.89
C ALA A 7 -0.95 -7.44 11.29
N PRO A 8 0.08 -7.02 10.56
CA PRO A 8 1.45 -7.08 11.05
C PRO A 8 1.62 -6.23 12.32
N LEU A 9 2.55 -6.62 13.19
CA LEU A 9 2.83 -5.91 14.44
C LEU A 9 3.98 -4.90 14.31
N TYR A 10 4.50 -4.70 13.09
CA TYR A 10 5.67 -3.81 12.89
C TYR A 10 5.34 -2.36 13.17
N GLU A 11 4.18 -1.88 12.75
CA GLU A 11 3.67 -0.55 13.04
C GLU A 11 2.28 -0.63 13.71
N SER A 12 1.82 0.49 14.29
CA SER A 12 0.42 0.60 14.73
C SER A 12 -0.56 0.68 13.56
N VAL A 13 -1.82 0.40 13.80
CA VAL A 13 -2.91 0.53 12.82
C VAL A 13 -3.85 1.67 13.29
N PRO A 14 -3.82 2.87 12.63
CA PRO A 14 -2.93 3.27 11.53
C PRO A 14 -1.49 3.52 12.00
N PRO A 15 -0.50 3.48 11.09
CA PRO A 15 0.88 3.74 11.44
C PRO A 15 1.11 5.24 11.69
N LYS A 16 1.95 5.55 12.67
CA LYS A 16 2.32 6.94 13.01
C LYS A 16 3.15 7.60 11.91
N TYR A 17 4.01 6.80 11.28
CA TYR A 17 4.92 7.24 10.23
C TYR A 17 4.73 6.42 8.96
N TYR A 18 5.79 5.82 8.45
CA TYR A 18 5.76 4.93 7.30
C TYR A 18 5.15 3.57 7.68
N GLY A 19 4.28 3.02 6.83
CA GLY A 19 3.60 1.74 7.02
C GLY A 19 2.46 1.60 6.01
N GLY A 20 2.74 1.05 4.81
CA GLY A 20 1.73 0.94 3.75
C GLY A 20 0.64 -0.05 4.09
N THR A 21 1.03 -1.24 4.55
CA THR A 21 0.11 -2.34 4.89
C THR A 21 -0.82 -1.95 6.03
N GLU A 22 -0.26 -1.49 7.13
CA GLU A 22 -1.04 -1.13 8.33
C GLU A 22 -1.98 0.04 8.07
N ARG A 23 -1.61 0.94 7.17
CA ARG A 23 -2.48 2.04 6.72
C ARG A 23 -3.69 1.51 5.95
N VAL A 24 -3.48 0.60 5.02
CA VAL A 24 -4.57 -0.05 4.26
C VAL A 24 -5.46 -0.88 5.18
N VAL A 25 -4.87 -1.64 6.12
CA VAL A 25 -5.64 -2.40 7.11
C VAL A 25 -6.51 -1.49 7.96
N SER A 26 -6.00 -0.32 8.37
CA SER A 26 -6.80 0.68 9.09
C SER A 26 -8.00 1.13 8.25
N TRP A 27 -7.79 1.56 7.02
CA TRP A 27 -8.88 2.03 6.15
C TRP A 27 -9.92 0.94 5.88
N LEU A 28 -9.47 -0.29 5.64
CA LEU A 28 -10.34 -1.44 5.45
C LEU A 28 -11.16 -1.74 6.72
N THR A 29 -10.52 -1.77 7.88
CA THR A 29 -11.15 -2.05 9.18
C THR A 29 -12.21 -1.01 9.52
N GLU A 30 -11.85 0.28 9.46
CA GLU A 30 -12.77 1.37 9.80
C GLU A 30 -13.98 1.42 8.85
N GLU A 31 -13.77 1.17 7.58
CA GLU A 31 -14.85 1.15 6.60
C GLU A 31 -15.78 -0.07 6.79
N LEU A 32 -15.23 -1.26 7.13
CA LEU A 32 -16.04 -2.44 7.48
C LEU A 32 -16.91 -2.17 8.71
N VAL A 33 -16.36 -1.54 9.76
CA VAL A 33 -17.13 -1.13 10.95
C VAL A 33 -18.22 -0.12 10.57
N ARG A 34 -17.89 0.88 9.75
CA ARG A 34 -18.85 1.89 9.27
C ARG A 34 -20.02 1.26 8.50
N GLN A 35 -19.77 0.17 7.78
CA GLN A 35 -20.83 -0.60 7.08
C GLN A 35 -21.60 -1.57 8.00
N GLY A 36 -21.33 -1.58 9.31
CA GLY A 36 -22.09 -2.34 10.31
C GLY A 36 -21.62 -3.78 10.52
N HIS A 37 -20.38 -4.13 10.10
CA HIS A 37 -19.80 -5.42 10.41
C HIS A 37 -19.21 -5.45 11.82
N ASP A 38 -19.24 -6.62 12.47
CA ASP A 38 -18.59 -6.86 13.77
C ASP A 38 -17.12 -7.23 13.53
N VAL A 39 -16.24 -6.25 13.66
CA VAL A 39 -14.82 -6.40 13.31
C VAL A 39 -13.96 -6.49 14.56
N THR A 40 -13.09 -7.49 14.61
CA THR A 40 -12.01 -7.58 15.61
C THR A 40 -10.67 -7.44 14.90
N LEU A 41 -9.89 -6.44 15.33
CA LEU A 41 -8.54 -6.17 14.83
C LEU A 41 -7.50 -6.77 15.76
N PHE A 42 -6.69 -7.70 15.25
CA PHE A 42 -5.48 -8.21 15.89
C PHE A 42 -4.30 -7.38 15.38
N ALA A 43 -3.74 -6.53 16.23
CA ALA A 43 -2.68 -5.58 15.89
C ALA A 43 -1.83 -5.23 17.12
N SER A 44 -0.91 -4.27 17.01
CA SER A 44 -0.18 -3.75 18.16
C SER A 44 -1.10 -2.96 19.10
N GLY A 45 -0.79 -2.96 20.40
CA GLY A 45 -1.65 -2.38 21.43
C GLY A 45 -1.71 -0.85 21.43
N ASP A 46 -0.84 -0.18 20.67
CA ASP A 46 -0.86 1.26 20.40
C ASP A 46 -1.64 1.62 19.12
N SER A 47 -2.38 0.67 18.55
CA SER A 47 -3.28 0.89 17.42
C SER A 47 -4.55 1.63 17.85
N GLU A 48 -5.10 2.45 16.95
CA GLU A 48 -6.32 3.23 17.15
C GLU A 48 -7.39 2.78 16.13
N THR A 49 -8.50 2.23 16.61
CA THR A 49 -9.56 1.69 15.76
C THR A 49 -10.92 1.75 16.44
N SER A 50 -11.99 1.89 15.64
CA SER A 50 -13.38 1.71 16.09
C SER A 50 -13.79 0.24 16.20
N ALA A 51 -13.00 -0.69 15.65
CA ALA A 51 -13.17 -2.13 15.83
C ALA A 51 -12.76 -2.57 17.24
N LYS A 52 -13.09 -3.81 17.59
CA LYS A 52 -12.57 -4.42 18.81
C LYS A 52 -11.08 -4.75 18.67
N LEU A 53 -10.21 -4.05 19.40
CA LEU A 53 -8.77 -4.31 19.37
C LEU A 53 -8.40 -5.50 20.27
N VAL A 54 -7.63 -6.44 19.72
CA VAL A 54 -6.96 -7.52 20.44
C VAL A 54 -5.44 -7.34 20.25
N PRO A 55 -4.71 -6.88 21.27
CA PRO A 55 -3.29 -6.58 21.14
C PRO A 55 -2.44 -7.86 21.02
N GLY A 56 -1.62 -7.94 19.95
CA GLY A 56 -0.60 -8.98 19.76
C GLY A 56 0.77 -8.61 20.36
N SER A 57 0.97 -7.34 20.67
CA SER A 57 2.13 -6.78 21.34
C SER A 57 1.71 -5.52 22.12
N PRO A 58 2.44 -5.08 23.15
CA PRO A 58 2.08 -3.85 23.88
C PRO A 58 2.09 -2.59 23.00
N ARG A 59 2.97 -2.54 22.00
CA ARG A 59 3.14 -1.44 21.04
C ARG A 59 3.74 -1.96 19.74
N SER A 60 3.75 -1.12 18.70
CA SER A 60 4.39 -1.39 17.42
C SER A 60 5.88 -1.76 17.59
N LEU A 61 6.27 -2.92 17.00
CA LEU A 61 7.55 -3.56 17.26
C LEU A 61 8.75 -2.80 16.68
N ARG A 62 8.53 -2.03 15.58
CA ARG A 62 9.61 -1.21 15.01
C ARG A 62 10.00 -0.04 15.90
N LEU A 63 9.05 0.50 16.67
CA LEU A 63 9.28 1.60 17.60
C LEU A 63 9.66 1.13 19.01
N ASP A 64 9.58 -0.18 19.28
CA ASP A 64 9.94 -0.76 20.55
C ASP A 64 11.41 -1.14 20.58
N LYS A 65 12.24 -0.28 21.20
CA LYS A 65 13.68 -0.53 21.38
C LYS A 65 14.00 -1.73 22.27
N GLY A 66 13.04 -2.21 23.04
CA GLY A 66 13.17 -3.41 23.87
C GLY A 66 12.85 -4.72 23.17
N CYS A 67 12.25 -4.66 21.98
CA CYS A 67 11.91 -5.84 21.21
C CYS A 67 13.14 -6.42 20.52
N ILE A 68 13.50 -7.65 20.88
CA ILE A 68 14.63 -8.40 20.32
C ILE A 68 14.13 -9.36 19.24
N ASP A 69 13.03 -10.07 19.48
CA ASP A 69 12.46 -11.06 18.58
C ASP A 69 11.03 -10.67 18.18
N GLN A 70 10.92 -10.02 17.02
CA GLN A 70 9.63 -9.60 16.48
C GLN A 70 8.76 -10.78 16.05
N LEU A 71 9.37 -11.91 15.61
CA LEU A 71 8.64 -13.09 15.17
C LEU A 71 7.88 -13.74 16.34
N ALA A 72 8.47 -13.80 17.53
CA ALA A 72 7.82 -14.36 18.72
C ALA A 72 6.48 -13.67 19.01
N HIS A 73 6.40 -12.36 18.89
CA HIS A 73 5.15 -11.61 19.08
C HIS A 73 4.09 -11.98 18.03
N HIS A 74 4.48 -12.14 16.77
CA HIS A 74 3.56 -12.57 15.72
C HIS A 74 3.03 -13.97 15.95
N ILE A 75 3.88 -14.92 16.40
CA ILE A 75 3.45 -16.29 16.73
C ILE A 75 2.45 -16.28 17.90
N LEU A 76 2.71 -15.50 18.95
CA LEU A 76 1.78 -15.34 20.08
C LEU A 76 0.44 -14.72 19.66
N MET A 77 0.46 -13.73 18.77
CA MET A 77 -0.76 -13.14 18.21
C MET A 77 -1.56 -14.16 17.41
N LEU A 78 -0.91 -14.95 16.57
CA LEU A 78 -1.56 -16.00 15.78
C LEU A 78 -2.17 -17.06 16.70
N GLU A 79 -1.46 -17.52 17.73
CA GLU A 79 -2.01 -18.46 18.72
C GLU A 79 -3.25 -17.89 19.41
N ASN A 80 -3.21 -16.63 19.85
CA ASN A 80 -4.37 -15.95 20.45
C ASN A 80 -5.57 -15.88 19.49
N PHE A 81 -5.31 -15.63 18.20
CA PHE A 81 -6.36 -15.71 17.18
C PHE A 81 -6.92 -17.14 17.06
N TYR A 82 -6.09 -18.18 16.94
CA TYR A 82 -6.56 -19.56 16.73
C TYR A 82 -7.37 -20.11 17.90
N GLN A 83 -7.08 -19.71 19.14
CA GLN A 83 -7.89 -20.04 20.31
C GLN A 83 -9.34 -19.52 20.21
N ARG A 84 -9.59 -18.56 19.32
CA ARG A 84 -10.87 -17.88 19.13
C ARG A 84 -11.36 -17.92 17.68
N ALA A 85 -10.71 -18.68 16.81
CA ALA A 85 -11.00 -18.69 15.39
C ALA A 85 -12.47 -19.03 15.05
N GLY A 86 -13.11 -19.87 15.88
CA GLY A 86 -14.54 -20.20 15.77
C GLY A 86 -15.51 -19.06 16.07
N ASP A 87 -15.06 -17.95 16.61
CA ASP A 87 -15.90 -16.77 16.88
C ASP A 87 -16.20 -15.95 15.61
N PHE A 88 -15.48 -16.22 14.50
CA PHE A 88 -15.49 -15.41 13.29
C PHE A 88 -16.07 -16.14 12.09
N ASP A 89 -16.82 -15.41 11.27
CA ASP A 89 -17.31 -15.89 9.97
C ASP A 89 -16.18 -15.98 8.95
N VAL A 90 -15.22 -15.04 9.04
CA VAL A 90 -14.02 -14.99 8.16
C VAL A 90 -12.84 -14.36 8.88
N ALA A 91 -11.64 -14.89 8.62
CA ALA A 91 -10.37 -14.31 9.03
C ALA A 91 -9.61 -13.75 7.83
N HIS A 92 -9.23 -12.49 7.86
CA HIS A 92 -8.44 -11.84 6.83
C HIS A 92 -7.05 -11.52 7.33
N PHE A 93 -6.06 -12.18 6.77
CA PHE A 93 -4.65 -12.05 7.16
C PHE A 93 -3.92 -11.06 6.26
N HIS A 94 -3.05 -10.23 6.88
CA HIS A 94 -2.16 -9.29 6.22
C HIS A 94 -0.69 -9.54 6.62
N VAL A 95 -0.40 -10.74 7.13
CA VAL A 95 0.91 -11.18 7.64
C VAL A 95 1.61 -12.16 6.69
N ASP A 96 1.35 -12.04 5.40
CA ASP A 96 1.84 -12.89 4.34
C ASP A 96 1.60 -14.39 4.67
N TYR A 97 2.59 -15.24 4.49
CA TYR A 97 2.52 -16.70 4.68
C TYR A 97 2.72 -17.17 6.12
N LEU A 98 2.90 -16.29 7.08
CA LEU A 98 3.32 -16.65 8.44
C LEU A 98 2.33 -17.58 9.14
N HIS A 99 1.05 -17.50 8.81
CA HIS A 99 -0.03 -18.30 9.39
C HIS A 99 -0.31 -19.62 8.64
N TYR A 100 0.19 -19.82 7.41
CA TYR A 100 -0.20 -20.94 6.54
C TYR A 100 -0.10 -22.33 7.16
N PRO A 101 1.00 -22.71 7.86
CA PRO A 101 1.10 -24.04 8.46
C PRO A 101 0.02 -24.36 9.49
N LEU A 102 -0.49 -23.33 10.18
CA LEU A 102 -1.56 -23.46 11.16
C LEU A 102 -2.92 -23.41 10.49
N THR A 103 -3.16 -22.42 9.65
CA THR A 103 -4.45 -22.20 8.98
C THR A 103 -4.86 -23.37 8.09
N ARG A 104 -3.93 -23.98 7.38
CA ARG A 104 -4.18 -25.17 6.53
C ARG A 104 -4.84 -26.34 7.27
N ARG A 105 -4.74 -26.35 8.60
CA ARG A 105 -5.29 -27.40 9.48
C ARG A 105 -6.54 -26.97 10.24
N GLN A 106 -7.10 -25.80 9.89
CA GLN A 106 -8.27 -25.22 10.53
C GLN A 106 -9.47 -25.20 9.56
N LEU A 107 -10.66 -25.17 10.13
CA LEU A 107 -11.91 -25.11 9.36
C LEU A 107 -12.42 -23.66 9.16
N THR A 108 -11.79 -22.68 9.78
CA THR A 108 -12.23 -21.27 9.69
C THR A 108 -12.02 -20.73 8.27
N SER A 109 -13.05 -20.11 7.70
CA SER A 109 -12.93 -19.37 6.44
C SER A 109 -11.85 -18.32 6.58
N HIS A 110 -10.92 -18.28 5.65
CA HIS A 110 -9.82 -17.32 5.71
C HIS A 110 -9.35 -16.88 4.33
N VAL A 111 -8.74 -15.72 4.26
CA VAL A 111 -8.07 -15.20 3.08
C VAL A 111 -6.85 -14.40 3.49
N THR A 112 -5.85 -14.35 2.63
CA THR A 112 -4.64 -13.54 2.83
C THR A 112 -4.51 -12.51 1.74
N THR A 113 -4.42 -11.23 2.08
CA THR A 113 -3.96 -10.22 1.11
C THR A 113 -2.45 -10.11 1.15
N LEU A 114 -1.81 -10.31 0.01
CA LEU A 114 -0.38 -10.15 -0.17
C LEU A 114 -0.08 -8.69 -0.52
N HIS A 115 0.72 -8.00 0.31
CA HIS A 115 1.00 -6.57 0.15
C HIS A 115 2.37 -6.29 -0.47
N GLY A 116 3.30 -7.25 -0.39
CA GLY A 116 4.68 -7.12 -0.82
C GLY A 116 4.92 -7.57 -2.25
N ARG A 117 6.21 -7.55 -2.61
CA ARG A 117 6.71 -8.13 -3.86
C ARG A 117 6.72 -9.66 -3.78
N LEU A 118 6.41 -10.32 -4.88
CA LEU A 118 6.31 -11.79 -4.97
C LEU A 118 7.36 -12.41 -5.91
N ASP A 119 8.23 -11.59 -6.48
CA ASP A 119 9.32 -12.00 -7.37
C ASP A 119 10.61 -12.46 -6.62
N ILE A 120 10.52 -12.67 -5.31
CA ILE A 120 11.61 -13.18 -4.48
C ILE A 120 11.76 -14.69 -4.71
N PRO A 121 12.94 -15.20 -5.07
CA PRO A 121 13.12 -16.63 -5.40
C PRO A 121 12.68 -17.59 -4.29
N ASP A 122 12.91 -17.23 -3.03
CA ASP A 122 12.56 -18.07 -1.86
C ASP A 122 11.04 -18.24 -1.69
N LEU A 123 10.23 -17.37 -2.25
CA LEU A 123 8.77 -17.45 -2.18
C LEU A 123 8.20 -18.49 -3.13
N GLN A 124 8.90 -18.83 -4.23
CA GLN A 124 8.41 -19.80 -5.22
C GLN A 124 8.13 -21.18 -4.62
N PRO A 125 9.08 -21.84 -3.90
CA PRO A 125 8.80 -23.14 -3.29
C PRO A 125 7.76 -23.05 -2.17
N LEU A 126 7.71 -21.94 -1.42
CA LEU A 126 6.74 -21.73 -0.36
C LEU A 126 5.30 -21.70 -0.91
N TYR A 127 5.02 -20.84 -1.88
CA TYR A 127 3.67 -20.73 -2.46
C TYR A 127 3.27 -21.96 -3.29
N ARG A 128 4.22 -22.73 -3.81
CA ARG A 128 3.95 -24.03 -4.42
C ARG A 128 3.50 -25.06 -3.38
N GLU A 129 4.16 -25.10 -2.22
CA GLU A 129 3.76 -25.98 -1.10
C GLU A 129 2.37 -25.60 -0.57
N PHE A 130 2.08 -24.30 -0.47
CA PHE A 130 0.82 -23.79 0.04
C PHE A 130 -0.11 -23.28 -1.07
N SER A 131 -0.13 -23.99 -2.21
CA SER A 131 -0.94 -23.61 -3.37
C SER A 131 -2.46 -23.72 -3.14
N ASP A 132 -2.89 -24.33 -2.05
CA ASP A 132 -4.29 -24.40 -1.59
C ASP A 132 -4.72 -23.18 -0.75
N MET A 133 -3.78 -22.37 -0.24
CA MET A 133 -4.10 -21.21 0.58
C MET A 133 -4.73 -20.08 -0.25
N PRO A 134 -5.95 -19.60 0.12
CA PRO A 134 -6.63 -18.58 -0.62
C PRO A 134 -5.95 -17.21 -0.43
N VAL A 135 -5.58 -16.59 -1.55
CA VAL A 135 -4.84 -15.32 -1.56
C VAL A 135 -5.53 -14.26 -2.43
N VAL A 136 -5.34 -13.00 -2.07
CA VAL A 136 -5.79 -11.83 -2.82
C VAL A 136 -4.58 -10.98 -3.19
N SER A 137 -4.50 -10.58 -4.45
CA SER A 137 -3.51 -9.63 -4.93
C SER A 137 -4.04 -8.20 -4.85
N ILE A 138 -3.11 -7.25 -4.82
CA ILE A 138 -3.41 -5.81 -4.83
C ILE A 138 -3.24 -5.17 -6.21
N SER A 139 -2.76 -5.95 -7.19
CA SER A 139 -2.76 -5.65 -8.62
C SER A 139 -2.65 -6.95 -9.41
N ASN A 140 -2.96 -6.92 -10.71
CA ASN A 140 -2.75 -8.08 -11.58
C ASN A 140 -1.25 -8.30 -11.83
N ALA A 141 -0.48 -7.23 -11.99
CA ALA A 141 0.97 -7.31 -12.14
C ALA A 141 1.66 -7.99 -10.95
N GLN A 142 1.15 -7.82 -9.74
CA GLN A 142 1.68 -8.51 -8.56
C GLN A 142 1.58 -10.04 -8.66
N ARG A 143 0.59 -10.56 -9.39
CA ARG A 143 0.35 -12.01 -9.53
C ARG A 143 1.33 -12.70 -10.49
N GLU A 144 1.94 -11.95 -11.41
CA GLU A 144 2.78 -12.50 -12.48
C GLU A 144 3.86 -13.49 -11.99
N PRO A 145 4.59 -13.24 -10.87
CA PRO A 145 5.59 -14.18 -10.37
C PRO A 145 5.02 -15.48 -9.77
N LEU A 146 3.72 -15.50 -9.41
CA LEU A 146 3.07 -16.64 -8.73
C LEU A 146 1.75 -17.01 -9.44
N PRO A 147 1.77 -17.42 -10.73
CA PRO A 147 0.55 -17.64 -11.50
C PRO A 147 -0.34 -18.75 -10.96
N ASP A 148 0.25 -19.75 -10.29
CA ASP A 148 -0.42 -20.95 -9.79
C ASP A 148 -0.91 -20.84 -8.33
N ALA A 149 -0.75 -19.69 -7.68
CA ALA A 149 -1.29 -19.47 -6.34
C ALA A 149 -2.83 -19.44 -6.37
N ASN A 150 -3.47 -19.82 -5.27
CA ASN A 150 -4.94 -19.86 -5.18
C ASN A 150 -5.58 -18.46 -5.10
N TRP A 151 -5.50 -17.71 -6.20
CA TRP A 151 -5.99 -16.36 -6.31
C TRP A 151 -7.52 -16.28 -6.26
N GLN A 152 -8.06 -15.66 -5.21
CA GLN A 152 -9.49 -15.39 -5.06
C GLN A 152 -9.93 -14.13 -5.82
N GLY A 153 -8.98 -13.28 -6.18
CA GLY A 153 -9.22 -12.05 -6.94
C GLY A 153 -8.09 -11.04 -6.81
N THR A 154 -8.30 -9.90 -7.43
CA THR A 154 -7.47 -8.69 -7.27
C THR A 154 -8.31 -7.61 -6.63
N VAL A 155 -7.89 -7.08 -5.49
CA VAL A 155 -8.54 -5.95 -4.82
C VAL A 155 -7.56 -4.79 -4.75
N TYR A 156 -7.76 -3.78 -5.59
CA TYR A 156 -6.96 -2.56 -5.53
C TYR A 156 -7.18 -1.85 -4.19
N HIS A 157 -6.13 -1.26 -3.65
CA HIS A 157 -6.25 -0.45 -2.45
C HIS A 157 -7.20 0.73 -2.65
N GLY A 158 -7.76 1.20 -1.54
CA GLY A 158 -8.63 2.36 -1.50
C GLY A 158 -8.35 3.22 -0.29
N LEU A 159 -8.56 4.53 -0.42
CA LEU A 159 -8.44 5.52 0.65
C LEU A 159 -9.83 5.96 1.10
N PRO A 160 -10.02 6.39 2.37
CA PRO A 160 -11.21 7.15 2.74
C PRO A 160 -11.39 8.35 1.81
N ARG A 161 -12.61 8.56 1.30
CA ARG A 161 -12.90 9.62 0.32
C ARG A 161 -12.45 11.01 0.79
N ASP A 162 -12.58 11.27 2.10
CA ASP A 162 -12.32 12.56 2.72
C ASP A 162 -10.92 12.66 3.36
N LEU A 163 -10.05 11.65 3.13
CA LEU A 163 -8.70 11.65 3.69
C LEU A 163 -7.86 12.83 3.19
N PHE A 164 -8.02 13.18 1.92
CA PHE A 164 -7.34 14.30 1.27
C PHE A 164 -8.33 15.19 0.55
N SER A 165 -8.16 16.50 0.71
CA SER A 165 -8.95 17.52 0.02
C SER A 165 -8.52 17.65 -1.44
N PHE A 166 -9.46 18.03 -2.30
CA PHE A 166 -9.18 18.36 -3.68
C PHE A 166 -8.51 19.74 -3.79
N HIS A 167 -7.41 19.82 -4.51
CA HIS A 167 -6.65 21.04 -4.79
C HIS A 167 -6.78 21.38 -6.28
N PRO A 168 -7.64 22.33 -6.67
CA PRO A 168 -7.92 22.63 -8.08
C PRO A 168 -6.76 23.32 -8.81
N GLU A 169 -5.96 24.10 -8.09
CA GLU A 169 -4.89 24.90 -8.68
C GLU A 169 -3.57 24.11 -8.76
N PRO A 170 -2.85 24.16 -9.87
CA PRO A 170 -1.54 23.55 -9.98
C PRO A 170 -0.53 24.25 -9.08
N GLY A 171 0.35 23.47 -8.46
CA GLY A 171 1.47 24.01 -7.71
C GLY A 171 2.68 24.38 -8.59
N SER A 172 3.80 24.68 -7.94
CA SER A 172 5.00 25.21 -8.59
C SER A 172 6.21 24.26 -8.54
N TYR A 173 6.05 23.04 -8.02
CA TYR A 173 7.16 22.09 -7.86
C TYR A 173 6.72 20.68 -8.21
N PHE A 174 7.66 19.84 -8.63
CA PHE A 174 7.48 18.41 -8.66
C PHE A 174 7.57 17.82 -7.26
N ALA A 175 6.70 16.86 -6.94
CA ALA A 175 6.76 16.09 -5.71
C ALA A 175 7.39 14.71 -5.97
N PHE A 176 8.28 14.28 -5.07
CA PHE A 176 8.67 12.89 -4.92
C PHE A 176 8.30 12.46 -3.50
N LEU A 177 7.51 11.38 -3.36
CA LEU A 177 7.08 10.87 -2.07
C LEU A 177 7.34 9.37 -1.98
N GLY A 178 8.11 8.95 -0.97
CA GLY A 178 8.38 7.52 -0.75
C GLY A 178 9.56 7.24 0.15
N ARG A 179 10.19 6.07 -0.07
CA ARG A 179 11.47 5.70 0.55
C ARG A 179 12.60 6.06 -0.41
N ILE A 180 13.71 6.55 0.13
CA ILE A 180 14.94 6.66 -0.67
C ILE A 180 15.57 5.27 -0.76
N SER A 181 15.45 4.67 -1.93
CA SER A 181 16.01 3.36 -2.22
C SER A 181 16.33 3.23 -3.72
N PRO A 182 17.20 2.28 -4.10
CA PRO A 182 17.58 2.10 -5.51
C PRO A 182 16.39 1.88 -6.45
N GLU A 183 15.37 1.16 -6.01
CA GLU A 183 14.18 0.86 -6.81
C GLU A 183 13.23 2.05 -6.98
N LYS A 184 13.24 3.04 -6.07
CA LYS A 184 12.37 4.23 -6.16
C LYS A 184 12.98 5.35 -7.00
N ARG A 185 14.29 5.33 -7.25
CA ARG A 185 15.01 6.17 -8.23
C ARG A 185 14.77 7.67 -8.05
N VAL A 186 14.98 8.18 -6.83
CA VAL A 186 14.93 9.63 -6.57
C VAL A 186 15.95 10.41 -7.42
N ASP A 187 17.08 9.80 -7.77
CA ASP A 187 18.08 10.32 -8.71
C ASP A 187 17.46 10.67 -10.07
N ARG A 188 16.56 9.83 -10.60
CA ARG A 188 15.83 10.12 -11.84
C ARG A 188 14.86 11.29 -11.67
N ALA A 189 14.19 11.40 -10.52
CA ALA A 189 13.32 12.55 -10.24
C ALA A 189 14.09 13.87 -10.26
N ILE A 190 15.28 13.91 -9.64
CA ILE A 190 16.18 15.07 -9.67
C ILE A 190 16.58 15.42 -11.10
N GLU A 191 16.96 14.44 -11.90
CA GLU A 191 17.37 14.67 -13.29
C GLU A 191 16.21 15.15 -14.18
N ILE A 192 14.98 14.64 -13.98
CA ILE A 192 13.78 15.15 -14.67
C ILE A 192 13.56 16.61 -14.30
N ALA A 193 13.56 16.94 -13.02
CA ALA A 193 13.36 18.31 -12.52
C ALA A 193 14.40 19.29 -13.09
N ARG A 194 15.68 18.89 -13.11
CA ARG A 194 16.78 19.67 -13.70
C ARG A 194 16.53 20.00 -15.16
N ARG A 195 16.17 19.00 -15.97
CA ARG A 195 15.96 19.17 -17.42
C ARG A 195 14.72 19.97 -17.77
N VAL A 196 13.72 19.92 -16.91
CA VAL A 196 12.47 20.67 -17.11
C VAL A 196 12.58 22.10 -16.57
N GLY A 197 13.45 22.34 -15.58
CA GLY A 197 13.62 23.63 -14.93
C GLY A 197 12.53 23.95 -13.90
N ILE A 198 11.88 22.91 -13.34
CA ILE A 198 10.87 23.04 -12.26
C ILE A 198 11.48 22.49 -10.96
N PRO A 199 11.35 23.21 -9.82
CA PRO A 199 11.83 22.73 -8.52
C PRO A 199 11.30 21.35 -8.16
N LEU A 200 12.09 20.55 -7.42
CA LEU A 200 11.70 19.27 -6.86
C LEU A 200 11.70 19.33 -5.35
N LYS A 201 10.60 18.94 -4.74
CA LYS A 201 10.53 18.65 -3.31
C LYS A 201 10.50 17.15 -3.07
N ILE A 202 11.36 16.70 -2.18
CA ILE A 202 11.53 15.27 -1.82
C ILE A 202 11.03 15.06 -0.39
N ALA A 203 9.92 14.38 -0.24
CA ALA A 203 9.43 13.89 1.04
C ALA A 203 9.74 12.40 1.14
N ALA A 204 10.73 12.03 1.94
CA ALA A 204 11.21 10.66 1.92
C ALA A 204 11.85 10.21 3.23
N LYS A 205 11.67 8.91 3.52
CA LYS A 205 12.36 8.18 4.56
C LYS A 205 13.65 7.56 4.02
N ILE A 206 14.66 7.50 4.87
CA ILE A 206 15.92 6.78 4.61
C ILE A 206 16.01 5.63 5.61
N ASP A 207 15.82 4.40 5.15
CA ASP A 207 15.99 3.22 5.99
C ASP A 207 17.48 2.89 6.18
N ALA A 208 17.80 2.21 7.29
CA ALA A 208 19.19 1.84 7.61
C ALA A 208 19.87 1.02 6.48
N ILE A 209 19.10 0.16 5.81
CA ILE A 209 19.58 -0.65 4.69
C ILE A 209 19.92 0.20 3.46
N ASP A 210 19.29 1.35 3.29
CA ASP A 210 19.44 2.22 2.12
C ASP A 210 20.46 3.36 2.35
N GLN A 211 21.07 3.44 3.55
CA GLN A 211 22.03 4.49 3.90
C GLN A 211 23.24 4.58 2.93
N GLN A 212 23.72 3.44 2.48
CA GLN A 212 24.85 3.41 1.53
C GLN A 212 24.45 4.02 0.18
N TYR A 213 23.27 3.64 -0.33
CA TYR A 213 22.73 4.21 -1.56
C TYR A 213 22.49 5.71 -1.42
N PHE A 214 21.88 6.13 -0.30
CA PHE A 214 21.65 7.54 -0.03
C PHE A 214 22.95 8.35 -0.11
N LYS A 215 23.97 7.97 0.65
CA LYS A 215 25.27 8.68 0.70
C LYS A 215 26.02 8.69 -0.65
N ALA A 216 25.97 7.58 -1.37
CA ALA A 216 26.74 7.44 -2.61
C ALA A 216 26.06 8.10 -3.83
N VAL A 217 24.73 8.10 -3.88
CA VAL A 217 23.98 8.48 -5.09
C VAL A 217 23.11 9.72 -4.89
N VAL A 218 22.43 9.83 -3.75
CA VAL A 218 21.41 10.87 -3.56
C VAL A 218 21.98 12.11 -2.88
N GLU A 219 22.69 11.95 -1.78
CA GLU A 219 23.24 13.06 -1.00
C GLU A 219 24.08 14.04 -1.82
N PRO A 220 24.92 13.59 -2.78
CA PRO A 220 25.66 14.52 -3.66
C PRO A 220 24.79 15.36 -4.58
N LEU A 221 23.52 14.97 -4.81
CA LEU A 221 22.57 15.69 -5.67
C LEU A 221 21.67 16.65 -4.90
N LEU A 222 21.63 16.56 -3.56
CA LEU A 222 20.76 17.43 -2.74
C LEU A 222 21.19 18.91 -2.71
N PRO A 223 22.49 19.27 -2.84
CA PRO A 223 22.90 20.68 -2.84
C PRO A 223 22.45 21.50 -4.06
N GLU A 224 21.80 20.87 -5.04
CA GLU A 224 21.26 21.59 -6.20
C GLU A 224 20.16 22.59 -5.77
N PRO A 225 20.21 23.85 -6.24
CA PRO A 225 19.35 24.92 -5.74
C PRO A 225 17.86 24.73 -6.02
N PHE A 226 17.51 23.82 -6.93
CA PHE A 226 16.13 23.46 -7.26
C PHE A 226 15.62 22.22 -6.51
N VAL A 227 16.44 21.59 -5.63
CA VAL A 227 16.09 20.41 -4.85
C VAL A 227 15.87 20.79 -3.40
N GLU A 228 14.73 20.42 -2.83
CA GLU A 228 14.41 20.58 -1.41
C GLU A 228 14.09 19.20 -0.79
N TYR A 229 14.96 18.73 0.10
CA TYR A 229 14.69 17.52 0.89
C TYR A 229 14.04 17.93 2.22
N ILE A 230 12.78 17.51 2.43
CA ILE A 230 11.95 17.92 3.57
C ILE A 230 11.76 16.82 4.64
N GLY A 231 12.38 15.64 4.45
CA GLY A 231 12.21 14.51 5.37
C GLY A 231 10.88 13.78 5.18
N GLU A 232 10.40 13.12 6.24
CA GLU A 232 9.13 12.41 6.21
C GLU A 232 7.95 13.36 6.45
N VAL A 233 6.86 13.15 5.71
CA VAL A 233 5.59 13.89 5.86
C VAL A 233 4.43 12.92 6.13
N GLY A 234 3.48 13.32 6.95
CA GLY A 234 2.29 12.56 7.27
C GLY A 234 1.04 13.45 7.38
N GLY A 235 -0.15 12.83 7.44
CA GLY A 235 -1.40 13.52 7.68
C GLY A 235 -1.60 14.75 6.77
N ARG A 236 -1.91 15.91 7.38
CA ARG A 236 -2.16 17.16 6.67
C ARG A 236 -0.95 17.73 5.92
N GLU A 237 0.26 17.41 6.37
CA GLU A 237 1.48 17.86 5.66
C GLU A 237 1.62 17.11 4.33
N LYS A 238 1.32 15.82 4.31
CA LYS A 238 1.30 15.01 3.08
C LYS A 238 0.24 15.54 2.10
N GLU A 239 -0.96 15.86 2.58
CA GLU A 239 -2.01 16.46 1.75
C GLU A 239 -1.54 17.75 1.07
N LYS A 240 -1.01 18.69 1.86
CA LYS A 240 -0.48 19.96 1.33
C LYS A 240 0.69 19.73 0.37
N PHE A 241 1.56 18.79 0.70
CA PHE A 241 2.71 18.43 -0.13
C PHE A 241 2.29 17.91 -1.50
N LEU A 242 1.34 16.98 -1.54
CA LEU A 242 0.83 16.43 -2.80
C LEU A 242 -0.09 17.45 -3.51
N GLY A 243 -1.02 18.07 -2.80
CA GLY A 243 -2.02 18.97 -3.36
C GLY A 243 -1.42 20.22 -4.00
N ASN A 244 -0.34 20.76 -3.45
CA ASN A 244 0.37 21.92 -4.00
C ASN A 244 1.50 21.55 -4.98
N ALA A 245 1.60 20.29 -5.38
CA ALA A 245 2.55 19.88 -6.41
C ALA A 245 2.01 20.17 -7.81
N PHE A 246 2.93 20.50 -8.73
CA PHE A 246 2.67 20.57 -10.16
C PHE A 246 2.37 19.18 -10.74
N ALA A 247 3.18 18.22 -10.36
CA ALA A 247 2.95 16.79 -10.61
C ALA A 247 3.73 15.92 -9.61
N LEU A 248 3.27 14.69 -9.41
CA LEU A 248 4.03 13.64 -8.74
C LEU A 248 5.00 13.01 -9.74
N LEU A 249 6.28 12.89 -9.40
CA LEU A 249 7.25 12.07 -10.12
C LEU A 249 7.35 10.68 -9.46
N PHE A 250 7.08 9.62 -10.24
CA PHE A 250 7.15 8.24 -9.80
C PHE A 250 8.06 7.41 -10.72
N PRO A 251 9.40 7.67 -10.70
CA PRO A 251 10.36 7.16 -11.68
C PRO A 251 10.93 5.79 -11.32
N ILE A 252 10.12 4.93 -10.74
CA ILE A 252 10.47 3.61 -10.22
C ILE A 252 11.16 2.70 -11.23
N ASP A 253 11.97 1.74 -10.74
CA ASP A 253 12.69 0.77 -11.54
C ASP A 253 12.52 -0.67 -11.03
N TRP A 254 11.32 -0.99 -10.59
CA TRP A 254 10.94 -2.31 -10.10
C TRP A 254 9.44 -2.56 -10.35
N PRO A 255 8.97 -3.82 -10.33
CA PRO A 255 7.56 -4.14 -10.46
C PRO A 255 6.80 -3.73 -9.18
N GLU A 256 6.41 -2.47 -9.09
CA GLU A 256 5.65 -1.93 -7.95
C GLU A 256 4.36 -2.72 -7.75
N PRO A 257 4.11 -3.30 -6.57
CA PRO A 257 2.88 -4.07 -6.32
C PRO A 257 1.61 -3.23 -6.43
N PHE A 258 1.61 -1.96 -5.98
CA PHE A 258 0.45 -1.07 -6.11
C PHE A 258 0.81 0.42 -6.22
N GLY A 259 1.60 0.96 -5.29
CA GLY A 259 2.00 2.36 -5.30
C GLY A 259 0.93 3.31 -4.75
N LEU A 260 0.63 3.22 -3.45
CA LEU A 260 -0.36 4.07 -2.75
C LEU A 260 -0.21 5.57 -3.07
N VAL A 261 1.01 6.05 -3.25
CA VAL A 261 1.28 7.46 -3.54
C VAL A 261 0.59 7.95 -4.82
N MET A 262 0.35 7.07 -5.80
CA MET A 262 -0.37 7.44 -7.03
C MET A 262 -1.83 7.79 -6.71
N ILE A 263 -2.53 6.96 -5.95
CA ILE A 263 -3.92 7.24 -5.57
C ILE A 263 -4.03 8.35 -4.54
N GLU A 264 -3.02 8.57 -3.69
CA GLU A 264 -2.91 9.72 -2.80
C GLU A 264 -2.77 11.03 -3.60
N ALA A 265 -1.94 11.05 -4.65
CA ALA A 265 -1.80 12.19 -5.55
C ALA A 265 -3.11 12.47 -6.32
N MET A 266 -3.74 11.44 -6.89
CA MET A 266 -5.04 11.57 -7.57
C MET A 266 -6.13 12.09 -6.62
N ALA A 267 -6.16 11.64 -5.35
CA ALA A 267 -7.08 12.15 -4.35
C ALA A 267 -6.95 13.67 -4.13
N CYS A 268 -5.72 14.19 -4.19
CA CYS A 268 -5.46 15.63 -4.16
C CYS A 268 -5.74 16.33 -5.50
N GLY A 269 -5.99 15.60 -6.59
CA GLY A 269 -6.10 16.15 -7.95
C GLY A 269 -4.75 16.36 -8.63
N THR A 270 -3.67 15.79 -8.12
CA THR A 270 -2.32 15.98 -8.66
C THR A 270 -2.01 14.95 -9.71
N PRO A 271 -1.67 15.37 -10.96
CA PRO A 271 -1.31 14.46 -12.03
C PRO A 271 0.06 13.83 -11.79
N ILE A 272 0.32 12.71 -12.49
CA ILE A 272 1.46 11.84 -12.22
C ILE A 272 2.30 11.66 -13.49
N ILE A 273 3.62 11.65 -13.34
CA ILE A 273 4.55 11.13 -14.36
C ILE A 273 5.21 9.89 -13.78
N ALA A 274 4.84 8.73 -14.28
CA ALA A 274 5.30 7.45 -13.75
C ALA A 274 6.01 6.61 -14.80
N TYR A 275 7.02 5.85 -14.37
CA TYR A 275 7.61 4.83 -15.23
C TYR A 275 6.69 3.62 -15.29
N ARG A 276 6.44 3.11 -16.50
CA ARG A 276 5.56 1.97 -16.79
C ARG A 276 6.16 0.68 -16.23
N ARG A 277 5.94 0.42 -14.94
CA ARG A 277 6.44 -0.74 -14.18
C ARG A 277 5.36 -1.27 -13.25
N GLY A 278 5.25 -2.61 -13.11
CA GLY A 278 4.32 -3.25 -12.20
C GLY A 278 2.88 -2.76 -12.37
N SER A 279 2.27 -2.34 -11.29
CA SER A 279 0.87 -1.88 -11.24
C SER A 279 0.59 -0.52 -11.88
N VAL A 280 1.60 0.25 -12.29
CA VAL A 280 1.39 1.60 -12.83
C VAL A 280 0.35 1.63 -13.96
N PRO A 281 0.35 0.71 -14.96
CA PRO A 281 -0.67 0.69 -16.02
C PRO A 281 -2.09 0.32 -15.55
N GLU A 282 -2.21 -0.28 -14.35
CA GLU A 282 -3.50 -0.64 -13.77
C GLU A 282 -4.10 0.50 -12.93
N VAL A 283 -3.23 1.31 -12.32
CA VAL A 283 -3.64 2.38 -11.40
C VAL A 283 -3.87 3.68 -12.17
N MET A 284 -3.00 4.02 -13.12
CA MET A 284 -3.10 5.26 -13.89
C MET A 284 -3.96 5.10 -15.15
N GLU A 285 -4.55 6.19 -15.57
CA GLU A 285 -5.21 6.36 -16.88
C GLU A 285 -4.37 7.33 -17.71
N GLU A 286 -3.84 6.84 -18.85
CA GLU A 286 -2.98 7.61 -19.75
C GLU A 286 -3.73 8.84 -20.29
N ASP A 287 -3.07 9.99 -20.33
CA ASP A 287 -3.62 11.28 -20.77
C ASP A 287 -4.76 11.86 -19.88
N GLU A 288 -5.15 11.14 -18.80
CA GLU A 288 -6.18 11.60 -17.87
C GLU A 288 -5.62 11.88 -16.48
N THR A 289 -4.96 10.89 -15.85
CA THR A 289 -4.37 11.03 -14.52
C THR A 289 -2.87 11.36 -14.56
N GLY A 290 -2.27 11.28 -15.73
CA GLY A 290 -0.85 11.52 -15.93
C GLY A 290 -0.33 10.87 -17.20
N PHE A 291 0.99 10.72 -17.24
CA PHE A 291 1.70 10.11 -18.36
C PHE A 291 2.54 8.92 -17.87
N MET A 292 2.45 7.80 -18.57
CA MET A 292 3.27 6.63 -18.35
C MET A 292 4.45 6.63 -19.34
N VAL A 293 5.66 6.61 -18.80
CA VAL A 293 6.91 6.77 -19.56
C VAL A 293 7.84 5.58 -19.38
N THR A 294 8.76 5.39 -20.31
CA THR A 294 9.74 4.30 -20.26
C THR A 294 11.18 4.78 -20.05
N ASN A 295 11.43 6.06 -20.29
CA ASN A 295 12.77 6.65 -20.23
C ASN A 295 12.72 8.15 -19.87
N LEU A 296 13.90 8.69 -19.59
CA LEU A 296 14.06 10.08 -19.17
C LEU A 296 13.59 11.10 -20.21
N ARG A 297 13.81 10.82 -21.51
CA ARG A 297 13.39 11.74 -22.60
C ARG A 297 11.87 11.87 -22.65
N GLU A 298 11.16 10.74 -22.51
CA GLU A 298 9.70 10.71 -22.44
C GLU A 298 9.19 11.43 -21.18
N ALA A 299 9.84 11.22 -20.01
CA ALA A 299 9.47 11.89 -18.78
C ALA A 299 9.59 13.43 -18.89
N VAL A 300 10.65 13.92 -19.49
CA VAL A 300 10.83 15.36 -19.74
C VAL A 300 9.78 15.89 -20.75
N ALA A 301 9.44 15.11 -21.77
CA ALA A 301 8.40 15.49 -22.74
C ALA A 301 7.00 15.50 -22.08
N ALA A 302 6.71 14.51 -21.24
CA ALA A 302 5.48 14.43 -20.44
C ALA A 302 5.33 15.64 -19.50
N ALA A 303 6.39 16.01 -18.80
CA ALA A 303 6.40 17.15 -17.89
C ALA A 303 6.00 18.48 -18.56
N LYS A 304 6.33 18.65 -19.85
CA LYS A 304 5.92 19.83 -20.64
C LYS A 304 4.44 19.84 -21.01
N LYS A 305 3.77 18.68 -20.96
CA LYS A 305 2.36 18.51 -21.32
C LYS A 305 1.45 18.44 -20.09
N ILE A 306 1.99 18.22 -18.90
CA ILE A 306 1.24 17.92 -17.67
C ILE A 306 0.22 19.00 -17.31
N SER A 307 0.52 20.26 -17.61
CA SER A 307 -0.38 21.41 -17.38
C SER A 307 -1.67 21.35 -18.20
N GLY A 308 -1.72 20.53 -19.22
CA GLY A 308 -2.93 20.30 -20.05
C GLY A 308 -3.91 19.32 -19.42
N LEU A 309 -3.53 18.60 -18.36
CA LEU A 309 -4.39 17.62 -17.72
C LEU A 309 -5.31 18.26 -16.68
N SER A 310 -6.51 17.74 -16.58
CA SER A 310 -7.50 18.19 -15.59
C SER A 310 -7.23 17.59 -14.22
N ARG A 311 -6.88 18.42 -13.24
CA ARG A 311 -6.77 18.02 -11.84
C ARG A 311 -8.08 17.43 -11.32
N ARG A 312 -9.22 17.95 -11.78
CA ARG A 312 -10.54 17.42 -11.44
C ARG A 312 -10.69 15.99 -11.94
N ARG A 313 -10.23 15.66 -13.15
CA ARG A 313 -10.28 14.30 -13.67
C ARG A 313 -9.42 13.32 -12.86
N CYS A 314 -8.24 13.74 -12.38
CA CYS A 314 -7.45 12.94 -11.45
C CYS A 314 -8.26 12.58 -10.18
N ARG A 315 -8.96 13.56 -9.60
CA ARG A 315 -9.83 13.35 -8.43
C ARG A 315 -11.01 12.43 -8.76
N ASP A 316 -11.66 12.60 -9.90
CA ASP A 316 -12.80 11.77 -10.32
C ASP A 316 -12.40 10.30 -10.47
N VAL A 317 -11.25 10.01 -11.11
CA VAL A 317 -10.72 8.64 -11.22
C VAL A 317 -10.44 8.03 -9.85
N PHE A 318 -9.88 8.80 -8.91
CA PHE A 318 -9.73 8.34 -7.54
C PHE A 318 -11.08 7.96 -6.93
N GLU A 319 -12.09 8.84 -7.02
CA GLU A 319 -13.42 8.62 -6.44
C GLU A 319 -14.16 7.45 -7.07
N GLU A 320 -13.98 7.21 -8.36
CA GLU A 320 -14.57 6.10 -9.10
C GLU A 320 -13.93 4.74 -8.73
N ARG A 321 -12.60 4.71 -8.52
CA ARG A 321 -11.84 3.45 -8.53
C ARG A 321 -11.12 3.12 -7.23
N PHE A 322 -10.78 4.10 -6.41
CA PHE A 322 -9.81 3.92 -5.32
C PHE A 322 -10.29 4.42 -3.96
N THR A 323 -11.60 4.38 -3.72
CA THR A 323 -12.15 4.67 -2.39
C THR A 323 -12.16 3.45 -1.47
N ALA A 324 -12.15 3.67 -0.16
CA ALA A 324 -12.24 2.60 0.84
C ALA A 324 -13.56 1.82 0.70
N GLU A 325 -14.66 2.51 0.36
CA GLU A 325 -15.97 1.89 0.12
C GLU A 325 -15.91 0.87 -1.03
N ARG A 326 -15.25 1.22 -2.15
CA ARG A 326 -15.08 0.30 -3.28
C ARG A 326 -14.21 -0.88 -2.86
N MET A 327 -13.10 -0.63 -2.14
CA MET A 327 -12.19 -1.67 -1.65
C MET A 327 -12.94 -2.66 -0.74
N VAL A 328 -13.72 -2.18 0.21
CA VAL A 328 -14.53 -3.03 1.10
C VAL A 328 -15.56 -3.83 0.30
N LYS A 329 -16.27 -3.21 -0.65
CA LYS A 329 -17.23 -3.91 -1.51
C LYS A 329 -16.60 -5.10 -2.24
N ASP A 330 -15.37 -4.95 -2.71
CA ASP A 330 -14.67 -6.03 -3.41
C ASP A 330 -14.24 -7.14 -2.44
N TYR A 331 -13.76 -6.81 -1.23
CA TYR A 331 -13.47 -7.82 -0.21
C TYR A 331 -14.71 -8.56 0.27
N LEU A 332 -15.83 -7.88 0.47
CA LEU A 332 -17.08 -8.53 0.90
C LEU A 332 -17.56 -9.58 -0.10
N ARG A 333 -17.39 -9.36 -1.41
CA ARG A 333 -17.70 -10.38 -2.43
C ARG A 333 -16.83 -11.63 -2.26
N ILE A 334 -15.56 -11.45 -1.90
CA ILE A 334 -14.64 -12.57 -1.64
C ILE A 334 -15.06 -13.30 -0.37
N TYR A 335 -15.37 -12.56 0.71
CA TYR A 335 -15.79 -13.17 1.98
C TYR A 335 -17.08 -13.96 1.84
N ASP A 336 -18.08 -13.43 1.11
CA ASP A 336 -19.35 -14.12 0.83
C ASP A 336 -19.12 -15.43 0.05
N GLY A 337 -18.26 -15.42 -0.96
CA GLY A 337 -17.88 -16.60 -1.73
C GLY A 337 -17.24 -17.68 -0.87
N MET A 338 -16.38 -17.30 0.07
CA MET A 338 -15.70 -18.24 0.98
C MET A 338 -16.65 -18.83 2.02
N ALA A 339 -17.56 -18.03 2.57
CA ALA A 339 -18.56 -18.50 3.53
C ALA A 339 -19.51 -19.54 2.90
N GLN A 340 -19.92 -19.32 1.65
CA GLN A 340 -20.77 -20.27 0.89
C GLN A 340 -20.04 -21.59 0.60
N ALA A 341 -18.77 -21.53 0.22
CA ALA A 341 -17.96 -22.72 -0.05
C ALA A 341 -17.82 -23.63 1.18
N ASN A 342 -17.61 -23.05 2.37
CA ASN A 342 -17.50 -23.80 3.61
C ASN A 342 -18.85 -24.42 4.04
N THR A 343 -19.97 -23.74 3.82
CA THR A 343 -21.30 -24.29 4.12
C THR A 343 -21.61 -25.50 3.21
N ALA A 344 -21.21 -25.46 1.96
CA ALA A 344 -21.38 -26.56 1.01
C ALA A 344 -20.50 -27.78 1.39
N ALA A 345 -19.27 -27.56 1.85
CA ALA A 345 -18.34 -28.59 2.28
C ALA A 345 -18.74 -29.27 3.61
N ALA A 346 -19.43 -28.53 4.50
CA ALA A 346 -19.93 -29.08 5.79
C ALA A 346 -21.26 -29.84 5.66
N GLY A 347 -22.00 -29.68 4.55
CA GLY A 347 -23.30 -30.32 4.28
C GLY A 347 -23.24 -31.57 3.36
N GLY A 348 -22.06 -31.94 2.83
CA GLY A 348 -21.83 -33.14 2.00
C GLY A 348 -21.02 -34.18 2.74
#